data_5b19028e5a7deed0b853c6ab72a7e11f
#
_entry.id   5b19028e5a7deed0b853c6ab72a7e11f
#
_cell.length_a   1.000
_cell.length_b   1.000
_cell.length_c   1.000
_cell.angle_alpha   90.00
_cell.angle_beta   90.00
_cell.angle_gamma   90.00
#
_symmetry.space_group_name_H-M   'P 1'
#
loop_
_entity.id
_entity.type
_entity.pdbx_description
1 polymer ?
#
loop_
_entity_poly.entity_id
_entity_poly.type
_entity_poly.pdbx_seq_one_letter_code
_entity_poly.pdbx_strand_id
1 'polypeptide(L)'
;MSSADIVTLIPRHRVEFALVDEVNHRVANHLALLANLIQARAAQVAKGPQSYTRTEVQEMLREVAGKVIGIGQLHRRLSAVKPGEVIDLGHYLIESSHTLVKSLALDGRVGIVHRLDTHCPGSIEQVQTVALILGEIIMNALKHAHPTGVPVEIAIVCRRDAQDRTVVEIGDDGVGLPENFDPSKDGGTGLRLIRQLAATIAADLQIESDSLGTRFKLTLPAED
;
A
#
# COMPACT_ATOMS: atom_id res chain seq x y z
N MET A 1 -58.16 8.24 -3.45
CA MET A 1 -57.39 7.37 -4.40
C MET A 1 -55.98 7.31 -3.89
N SER A 2 -55.66 6.18 -3.31
CA SER A 2 -54.38 5.96 -2.61
C SER A 2 -53.27 5.70 -3.62
N SER A 3 -52.18 6.45 -3.51
CA SER A 3 -50.95 6.21 -4.27
C SER A 3 -50.22 5.03 -3.64
N ALA A 4 -50.17 3.91 -4.33
CA ALA A 4 -49.46 2.73 -3.87
C ALA A 4 -47.98 2.95 -4.14
N ASP A 5 -47.18 2.96 -3.05
CA ASP A 5 -45.73 2.92 -3.10
C ASP A 5 -45.30 1.60 -3.72
N ILE A 6 -44.76 1.66 -4.95
CA ILE A 6 -44.08 0.54 -5.57
C ILE A 6 -42.68 0.42 -4.95
N VAL A 7 -42.58 -0.38 -3.91
CA VAL A 7 -41.28 -0.83 -3.39
C VAL A 7 -40.72 -1.81 -4.42
N THR A 8 -39.77 -1.34 -5.22
CA THR A 8 -39.03 -2.19 -6.16
C THR A 8 -38.14 -3.13 -5.35
N LEU A 9 -38.59 -4.35 -5.09
CA LEU A 9 -37.81 -5.42 -4.49
C LEU A 9 -36.69 -5.82 -5.47
N ILE A 10 -35.49 -5.31 -5.27
CA ILE A 10 -34.31 -5.82 -5.95
C ILE A 10 -34.12 -7.27 -5.48
N PRO A 11 -34.10 -8.27 -6.37
CA PRO A 11 -33.96 -9.67 -5.98
C PRO A 11 -32.64 -9.87 -5.22
N ARG A 12 -32.65 -10.44 -4.02
CA ARG A 12 -31.47 -10.75 -3.21
C ARG A 12 -30.36 -11.47 -4.00
N HIS A 13 -30.71 -12.34 -4.90
CA HIS A 13 -29.79 -13.02 -5.81
C HIS A 13 -28.95 -12.08 -6.68
N ARG A 14 -29.47 -10.94 -7.13
CA ARG A 14 -28.71 -9.99 -7.95
C ARG A 14 -27.62 -9.28 -7.16
N VAL A 15 -27.88 -9.03 -5.89
CA VAL A 15 -26.88 -8.39 -4.97
C VAL A 15 -25.79 -9.40 -4.63
N GLU A 16 -26.12 -10.66 -4.38
CA GLU A 16 -25.14 -11.72 -4.11
C GLU A 16 -24.22 -11.99 -5.31
N PHE A 17 -24.73 -12.03 -6.52
CA PHE A 17 -23.92 -12.21 -7.74
C PHE A 17 -23.00 -11.00 -7.98
N ALA A 18 -23.48 -9.78 -7.81
CA ALA A 18 -22.66 -8.58 -7.96
C ALA A 18 -21.52 -8.53 -6.92
N LEU A 19 -21.77 -8.99 -5.70
CA LEU A 19 -20.77 -9.06 -4.62
C LEU A 19 -19.68 -10.11 -4.94
N VAL A 20 -20.07 -11.27 -5.43
CA VAL A 20 -19.13 -12.34 -5.85
C VAL A 20 -18.28 -11.90 -7.03
N ASP A 21 -18.89 -11.23 -8.00
CA ASP A 21 -18.16 -10.69 -9.15
C ASP A 21 -17.17 -9.61 -8.73
N GLU A 22 -17.54 -8.71 -7.83
CA GLU A 22 -16.65 -7.67 -7.31
C GLU A 22 -15.48 -8.27 -6.54
N VAL A 23 -15.71 -9.27 -5.67
CA VAL A 23 -14.64 -10.00 -4.96
C VAL A 23 -13.70 -10.69 -5.94
N ASN A 24 -14.24 -11.36 -6.97
CA ASN A 24 -13.45 -12.03 -7.99
C ASN A 24 -12.59 -11.05 -8.80
N HIS A 25 -13.14 -9.89 -9.17
CA HIS A 25 -12.41 -8.84 -9.86
C HIS A 25 -11.27 -8.30 -9.02
N ARG A 26 -11.47 -8.09 -7.72
CA ARG A 26 -10.42 -7.65 -6.80
C ARG A 26 -9.32 -8.70 -6.64
N VAL A 27 -9.69 -9.98 -6.50
CA VAL A 27 -8.70 -11.09 -6.45
C VAL A 27 -7.90 -11.13 -7.74
N ALA A 28 -8.55 -11.03 -8.90
CA ALA A 28 -7.89 -11.02 -10.20
C ALA A 28 -6.91 -9.84 -10.33
N ASN A 29 -7.29 -8.65 -9.89
CA ASN A 29 -6.45 -7.45 -9.90
C ASN A 29 -5.22 -7.64 -9.00
N HIS A 30 -5.37 -8.18 -7.79
CA HIS A 30 -4.26 -8.46 -6.89
C HIS A 30 -3.32 -9.54 -7.43
N LEU A 31 -3.85 -10.60 -8.05
CA LEU A 31 -3.03 -11.63 -8.70
C LEU A 31 -2.27 -11.07 -9.90
N ALA A 32 -2.90 -10.22 -10.71
CA ALA A 32 -2.25 -9.53 -11.82
C ALA A 32 -1.11 -8.61 -11.33
N LEU A 33 -1.35 -7.88 -10.24
CA LEU A 33 -0.32 -7.05 -9.60
C LEU A 33 0.87 -7.92 -9.13
N LEU A 34 0.62 -9.04 -8.47
CA LEU A 34 1.67 -9.99 -8.06
C LEU A 34 2.44 -10.56 -9.25
N ALA A 35 1.74 -10.95 -10.31
CA ALA A 35 2.36 -11.44 -11.53
C ALA A 35 3.27 -10.38 -12.15
N ASN A 36 2.81 -9.12 -12.25
CA ASN A 36 3.60 -8.00 -12.76
C ASN A 36 4.83 -7.73 -11.89
N LEU A 37 4.73 -7.83 -10.57
CA LEU A 37 5.85 -7.68 -9.65
C LEU A 37 6.91 -8.78 -9.85
N ILE A 38 6.48 -10.04 -9.97
CA ILE A 38 7.37 -11.17 -10.22
C ILE A 38 8.06 -11.01 -11.59
N GLN A 39 7.31 -10.64 -12.63
CA GLN A 39 7.86 -10.40 -13.97
C GLN A 39 8.87 -9.24 -13.98
N ALA A 40 8.54 -8.13 -13.31
CA ALA A 40 9.46 -7.01 -13.19
C ALA A 40 10.76 -7.41 -12.48
N ARG A 41 10.66 -8.27 -11.45
CA ARG A 41 11.82 -8.78 -10.73
C ARG A 41 12.64 -9.75 -11.61
N ALA A 42 11.98 -10.64 -12.34
CA ALA A 42 12.64 -11.52 -13.32
C ALA A 42 13.38 -10.71 -14.40
N ALA A 43 12.79 -9.63 -14.89
CA ALA A 43 13.44 -8.74 -15.85
C ALA A 43 14.66 -8.00 -15.26
N GLN A 44 14.64 -7.66 -13.97
CA GLN A 44 15.83 -7.12 -13.29
C GLN A 44 16.94 -8.16 -13.17
N VAL A 45 16.60 -9.40 -12.80
CA VAL A 45 17.56 -10.51 -12.74
C VAL A 45 18.20 -10.76 -14.10
N ALA A 46 17.40 -10.74 -15.16
CA ALA A 46 17.90 -10.95 -16.55
C ALA A 46 18.86 -9.84 -17.02
N LYS A 47 18.76 -8.64 -16.48
CA LYS A 47 19.63 -7.48 -16.81
C LYS A 47 20.76 -7.29 -15.79
N GLY A 48 20.77 -8.05 -14.71
CA GLY A 48 21.73 -7.96 -13.62
C GLY A 48 23.03 -8.74 -13.93
N PRO A 49 23.85 -8.99 -12.89
CA PRO A 49 25.09 -9.74 -13.03
C PRO A 49 24.82 -11.18 -13.50
N GLN A 50 25.82 -11.81 -14.13
CA GLN A 50 25.71 -13.19 -14.63
C GLN A 50 25.46 -14.24 -13.53
N SER A 51 25.77 -13.92 -12.28
CA SER A 51 25.54 -14.80 -11.13
C SER A 51 25.09 -14.00 -9.92
N TYR A 52 24.19 -14.59 -9.13
CA TYR A 52 23.75 -14.07 -7.85
C TYR A 52 24.24 -14.99 -6.74
N THR A 53 24.61 -14.40 -5.61
CA THR A 53 24.94 -15.14 -4.40
C THR A 53 23.67 -15.76 -3.78
N ARG A 54 23.86 -16.79 -2.96
CA ARG A 54 22.74 -17.40 -2.23
C ARG A 54 21.98 -16.37 -1.39
N THR A 55 22.67 -15.42 -0.77
CA THR A 55 22.08 -14.37 0.06
C THR A 55 21.21 -13.43 -0.77
N GLU A 56 21.69 -12.98 -1.92
CA GLU A 56 20.92 -12.11 -2.81
C GLU A 56 19.64 -12.80 -3.33
N VAL A 57 19.74 -14.09 -3.69
CA VAL A 57 18.56 -14.86 -4.09
C VAL A 57 17.56 -15.00 -2.93
N GLN A 58 18.04 -15.27 -1.70
CA GLN A 58 17.18 -15.33 -0.53
C GLN A 58 16.46 -14.01 -0.26
N GLU A 59 17.14 -12.88 -0.38
CA GLU A 59 16.56 -11.56 -0.21
C GLU A 59 15.50 -11.27 -1.26
N MET A 60 15.76 -11.58 -2.52
CA MET A 60 14.79 -11.45 -3.61
C MET A 60 13.51 -12.29 -3.33
N LEU A 61 13.67 -13.54 -2.89
CA LEU A 61 12.54 -14.41 -2.58
C LEU A 61 11.76 -13.94 -1.35
N ARG A 62 12.44 -13.44 -0.32
CA ARG A 62 11.79 -12.85 0.87
C ARG A 62 10.98 -11.62 0.51
N GLU A 63 11.49 -10.77 -0.36
CA GLU A 63 10.77 -9.60 -0.85
C GLU A 63 9.47 -9.98 -1.57
N VAL A 64 9.54 -10.94 -2.50
CA VAL A 64 8.35 -11.45 -3.19
C VAL A 64 7.37 -12.08 -2.19
N ALA A 65 7.86 -12.91 -1.28
CA ALA A 65 7.02 -13.55 -0.26
C ALA A 65 6.32 -12.52 0.64
N GLY A 66 7.03 -11.45 1.06
CA GLY A 66 6.44 -10.37 1.85
C GLY A 66 5.28 -9.68 1.16
N LYS A 67 5.41 -9.40 -0.14
CA LYS A 67 4.35 -8.82 -0.96
C LYS A 67 3.13 -9.75 -1.08
N VAL A 68 3.36 -11.04 -1.31
CA VAL A 68 2.28 -12.05 -1.36
C VAL A 68 1.55 -12.15 -0.02
N ILE A 69 2.30 -12.20 1.09
CA ILE A 69 1.74 -12.26 2.44
C ILE A 69 0.92 -11.00 2.74
N GLY A 70 1.46 -9.82 2.43
CA GLY A 70 0.76 -8.54 2.61
C GLY A 70 -0.57 -8.51 1.88
N ILE A 71 -0.59 -8.86 0.59
CA ILE A 71 -1.82 -8.93 -0.21
C ILE A 71 -2.81 -9.97 0.36
N GLY A 72 -2.33 -11.15 0.77
CA GLY A 72 -3.19 -12.19 1.34
C GLY A 72 -3.83 -11.79 2.67
N GLN A 73 -3.11 -11.06 3.52
CA GLN A 73 -3.64 -10.54 4.78
C GLN A 73 -4.65 -9.43 4.55
N LEU A 74 -4.35 -8.52 3.62
CA LEU A 74 -5.23 -7.48 3.16
C LEU A 74 -6.58 -8.07 2.71
N HIS A 75 -6.54 -9.06 1.85
CA HIS A 75 -7.73 -9.72 1.33
C HIS A 75 -8.58 -10.35 2.44
N ARG A 76 -7.96 -11.06 3.39
CA ARG A 76 -8.70 -11.68 4.50
C ARG A 76 -9.41 -10.68 5.41
N ARG A 77 -8.77 -9.55 5.70
CA ARG A 77 -9.36 -8.51 6.57
C ARG A 77 -10.53 -7.81 5.89
N LEU A 78 -10.38 -7.49 4.62
CA LEU A 78 -11.40 -6.74 3.88
C LEU A 78 -12.56 -7.59 3.39
N SER A 79 -12.38 -8.92 3.32
CA SER A 79 -13.50 -9.85 3.09
C SER A 79 -14.51 -9.88 4.24
N ALA A 80 -14.14 -9.38 5.42
CA ALA A 80 -15.04 -9.26 6.58
C ALA A 80 -15.81 -7.92 6.62
N VAL A 81 -15.43 -6.94 5.80
CA VAL A 81 -16.05 -5.61 5.73
C VAL A 81 -17.34 -5.69 4.92
N LYS A 82 -18.42 -5.15 5.45
CA LYS A 82 -19.71 -5.13 4.76
C LYS A 82 -19.73 -4.08 3.66
N PRO A 83 -20.50 -4.30 2.57
CA PRO A 83 -20.69 -3.28 1.54
C PRO A 83 -21.22 -1.97 2.13
N GLY A 84 -20.57 -0.84 1.80
CA GLY A 84 -20.91 0.49 2.31
C GLY A 84 -20.37 0.81 3.71
N GLU A 85 -19.58 -0.07 4.31
CA GLU A 85 -18.88 0.22 5.56
C GLU A 85 -17.66 1.09 5.28
N VAL A 86 -17.57 2.22 5.98
CA VAL A 86 -16.42 3.15 5.91
C VAL A 86 -15.31 2.60 6.79
N ILE A 87 -14.12 2.48 6.21
CA ILE A 87 -12.95 1.96 6.92
C ILE A 87 -12.12 3.14 7.43
N ASP A 88 -11.70 3.09 8.69
CA ASP A 88 -10.69 4.01 9.20
C ASP A 88 -9.31 3.62 8.64
N LEU A 89 -8.87 4.36 7.64
CA LEU A 89 -7.62 4.13 6.92
C LEU A 89 -6.40 4.20 7.85
N GLY A 90 -6.38 5.16 8.78
CA GLY A 90 -5.26 5.34 9.69
C GLY A 90 -5.04 4.12 10.58
N HIS A 91 -6.08 3.66 11.24
CA HIS A 91 -6.02 2.44 12.06
C HIS A 91 -5.64 1.21 11.23
N TYR A 92 -6.21 1.09 10.04
CA TYR A 92 -5.91 -0.03 9.15
C TYR A 92 -4.43 -0.08 8.74
N LEU A 93 -3.83 1.07 8.42
CA LEU A 93 -2.41 1.16 8.04
C LEU A 93 -1.47 0.78 9.18
N ILE A 94 -1.77 1.20 10.41
CA ILE A 94 -0.98 0.83 11.57
C ILE A 94 -1.03 -0.69 11.81
N GLU A 95 -2.21 -1.27 11.83
CA GLU A 95 -2.35 -2.71 12.01
C GLU A 95 -1.67 -3.51 10.88
N SER A 96 -1.76 -3.01 9.63
CA SER A 96 -1.12 -3.62 8.48
C SER A 96 0.40 -3.54 8.58
N SER A 97 0.96 -2.40 9.01
CA SER A 97 2.41 -2.23 9.21
C SER A 97 2.96 -3.17 10.28
N HIS A 98 2.32 -3.24 11.44
CA HIS A 98 2.72 -4.17 12.50
C HIS A 98 2.65 -5.64 12.05
N THR A 99 1.59 -5.98 11.32
CA THR A 99 1.43 -7.34 10.80
C THR A 99 2.51 -7.70 9.78
N LEU A 100 2.88 -6.75 8.90
CA LEU A 100 3.95 -6.92 7.92
C LEU A 100 5.31 -7.09 8.61
N VAL A 101 5.65 -6.20 9.54
CA VAL A 101 6.90 -6.26 10.32
C VAL A 101 7.04 -7.62 11.01
N LYS A 102 5.99 -8.09 11.68
CA LYS A 102 5.98 -9.39 12.36
C LYS A 102 6.08 -10.56 11.38
N SER A 103 5.35 -10.53 10.27
CA SER A 103 5.33 -11.62 9.28
C SER A 103 6.66 -11.83 8.59
N LEU A 104 7.46 -10.78 8.45
CA LEU A 104 8.78 -10.80 7.83
C LEU A 104 9.92 -10.93 8.83
N ALA A 105 9.61 -11.13 10.12
CA ALA A 105 10.58 -11.17 11.22
C ALA A 105 11.52 -9.94 11.20
N LEU A 106 10.93 -8.75 11.05
CA LEU A 106 11.63 -7.47 11.02
C LEU A 106 11.61 -6.77 12.39
N ASP A 107 11.13 -7.46 13.43
CA ASP A 107 11.16 -6.96 14.80
C ASP A 107 12.57 -6.53 15.18
N GLY A 108 12.70 -5.32 15.74
CA GLY A 108 13.99 -4.70 16.07
C GLY A 108 14.75 -4.11 14.87
N ARG A 109 14.25 -4.28 13.64
CA ARG A 109 14.81 -3.62 12.44
C ARG A 109 13.95 -2.49 11.91
N VAL A 110 12.64 -2.51 12.23
CA VAL A 110 11.67 -1.48 11.83
C VAL A 110 10.88 -1.06 13.05
N GLY A 111 10.95 0.21 13.39
CA GLY A 111 10.06 0.88 14.33
C GLY A 111 8.89 1.52 13.58
N ILE A 112 7.70 1.51 14.17
CA ILE A 112 6.53 2.21 13.62
C ILE A 112 6.09 3.29 14.60
N VAL A 113 6.10 4.54 14.16
CA VAL A 113 5.51 5.67 14.88
C VAL A 113 4.33 6.20 14.09
N HIS A 114 3.30 6.70 14.78
CA HIS A 114 2.11 7.16 14.08
C HIS A 114 1.46 8.37 14.72
N ARG A 115 0.79 9.18 13.88
CA ARG A 115 -0.05 10.29 14.29
C ARG A 115 -1.32 10.25 13.45
N LEU A 116 -2.43 9.95 14.09
CA LEU A 116 -3.73 9.80 13.44
C LEU A 116 -4.69 10.89 13.93
N ASP A 117 -5.44 11.47 13.02
CA ASP A 117 -6.66 12.20 13.36
C ASP A 117 -7.76 11.19 13.76
N THR A 118 -8.79 11.68 14.42
CA THR A 118 -9.87 10.85 14.99
C THR A 118 -10.71 10.10 13.95
N HIS A 119 -10.64 10.50 12.68
CA HIS A 119 -11.40 9.88 11.61
C HIS A 119 -10.75 10.15 10.26
N CYS A 120 -10.19 9.11 9.66
CA CYS A 120 -9.61 9.13 8.32
C CYS A 120 -10.34 8.11 7.45
N PRO A 121 -11.51 8.44 6.89
CA PRO A 121 -12.28 7.50 6.09
C PRO A 121 -11.57 7.17 4.79
N GLY A 122 -11.76 5.94 4.32
CA GLY A 122 -11.32 5.50 3.01
C GLY A 122 -12.15 4.35 2.50
N SER A 123 -12.38 4.32 1.18
CA SER A 123 -13.00 3.18 0.53
C SER A 123 -12.14 1.93 0.66
N ILE A 124 -12.74 0.78 0.48
CA ILE A 124 -12.00 -0.50 0.49
C ILE A 124 -10.84 -0.46 -0.52
N GLU A 125 -11.05 0.11 -1.70
CA GLU A 125 -10.03 0.21 -2.75
C GLU A 125 -8.88 1.14 -2.34
N GLN A 126 -9.19 2.31 -1.76
CA GLN A 126 -8.20 3.24 -1.24
C GLN A 126 -7.37 2.59 -0.13
N VAL A 127 -8.03 1.96 0.84
CA VAL A 127 -7.36 1.28 1.97
C VAL A 127 -6.43 0.16 1.48
N GLN A 128 -6.89 -0.66 0.54
CA GLN A 128 -6.09 -1.72 -0.07
C GLN A 128 -4.85 -1.18 -0.76
N THR A 129 -5.05 -0.18 -1.58
CA THR A 129 -3.99 0.40 -2.40
C THR A 129 -2.95 1.10 -1.54
N VAL A 130 -3.38 1.90 -0.55
CA VAL A 130 -2.45 2.60 0.35
C VAL A 130 -1.68 1.62 1.24
N ALA A 131 -2.29 0.51 1.67
CA ALA A 131 -1.58 -0.53 2.42
C ALA A 131 -0.50 -1.24 1.58
N LEU A 132 -0.72 -1.43 0.27
CA LEU A 132 0.32 -1.93 -0.64
C LEU A 132 1.46 -0.92 -0.81
N ILE A 133 1.14 0.36 -0.95
CA ILE A 133 2.11 1.45 -0.99
C ILE A 133 2.95 1.47 0.29
N LEU A 134 2.32 1.38 1.47
CA LEU A 134 3.00 1.28 2.75
C LEU A 134 4.00 0.11 2.77
N GLY A 135 3.61 -1.05 2.28
CA GLY A 135 4.49 -2.21 2.18
C GLY A 135 5.73 -1.94 1.32
N GLU A 136 5.57 -1.28 0.17
CA GLU A 136 6.69 -0.90 -0.69
C GLU A 136 7.61 0.12 -0.01
N ILE A 137 7.06 1.11 0.70
CA ILE A 137 7.83 2.11 1.43
C ILE A 137 8.65 1.45 2.55
N ILE A 138 8.06 0.57 3.37
CA ILE A 138 8.77 -0.18 4.40
C ILE A 138 9.92 -0.99 3.80
N MET A 139 9.69 -1.68 2.69
CA MET A 139 10.74 -2.48 2.02
C MET A 139 11.84 -1.61 1.41
N ASN A 140 11.49 -0.44 0.88
CA ASN A 140 12.47 0.53 0.37
C ASN A 140 13.32 1.10 1.51
N ALA A 141 12.69 1.48 2.61
CA ALA A 141 13.38 2.00 3.80
C ALA A 141 14.37 0.97 4.37
N LEU A 142 13.97 -0.29 4.50
CA LEU A 142 14.85 -1.39 4.93
C LEU A 142 16.09 -1.58 4.07
N LYS A 143 15.98 -1.27 2.76
CA LYS A 143 17.09 -1.43 1.83
C LYS A 143 17.99 -0.21 1.73
N HIS A 144 17.42 0.98 1.91
CA HIS A 144 18.06 2.21 1.48
C HIS A 144 18.18 3.27 2.56
N ALA A 145 17.32 3.26 3.59
CA ALA A 145 17.29 4.32 4.60
C ALA A 145 18.60 4.40 5.41
N HIS A 146 19.11 3.25 5.85
CA HIS A 146 20.31 3.20 6.68
C HIS A 146 21.34 2.22 6.12
N PRO A 147 22.33 2.68 5.34
CA PRO A 147 23.37 1.82 4.75
C PRO A 147 24.16 1.01 5.77
N THR A 148 24.25 1.49 7.02
CA THR A 148 24.97 0.86 8.13
C THR A 148 24.17 -0.23 8.86
N GLY A 149 22.93 -0.51 8.46
CA GLY A 149 22.10 -1.53 9.07
C GLY A 149 21.50 -1.15 10.44
N VAL A 150 21.46 0.14 10.76
CA VAL A 150 20.73 0.67 11.92
C VAL A 150 19.23 0.44 11.69
N PRO A 151 18.44 0.16 12.75
CA PRO A 151 16.98 0.09 12.64
C PRO A 151 16.40 1.36 12.03
N VAL A 152 15.39 1.20 11.16
CA VAL A 152 14.70 2.32 10.53
C VAL A 152 13.38 2.59 11.25
N GLU A 153 13.04 3.87 11.43
CA GLU A 153 11.75 4.30 11.93
C GLU A 153 10.85 4.72 10.77
N ILE A 154 9.65 4.15 10.71
CA ILE A 154 8.61 4.49 9.74
C ILE A 154 7.54 5.31 10.44
N ALA A 155 7.36 6.55 10.01
CA ALA A 155 6.31 7.44 10.47
C ALA A 155 5.08 7.32 9.57
N ILE A 156 3.91 7.13 10.19
CA ILE A 156 2.60 7.09 9.50
C ILE A 156 1.73 8.20 10.07
N VAL A 157 1.34 9.15 9.21
CA VAL A 157 0.41 10.22 9.55
C VAL A 157 -0.83 10.08 8.70
N CYS A 158 -2.01 10.10 9.33
CA CYS A 158 -3.28 10.16 8.63
C CYS A 158 -4.12 11.30 9.18
N ARG A 159 -4.55 12.22 8.32
CA ARG A 159 -5.31 13.41 8.71
C ARG A 159 -6.26 13.85 7.61
N ARG A 160 -7.15 14.77 7.97
CA ARG A 160 -7.99 15.49 7.00
C ARG A 160 -7.35 16.84 6.66
N ASP A 161 -7.42 17.23 5.41
CA ASP A 161 -7.01 18.56 4.99
C ASP A 161 -8.16 19.59 5.11
N ALA A 162 -7.89 20.86 4.77
CA ALA A 162 -8.88 21.92 4.84
C ALA A 162 -10.05 21.74 3.84
N GLN A 163 -9.91 20.87 2.85
CA GLN A 163 -10.95 20.49 1.89
C GLN A 163 -11.63 19.17 2.26
N ASP A 164 -11.43 18.70 3.49
CA ASP A 164 -12.02 17.48 4.03
C ASP A 164 -11.58 16.20 3.28
N ARG A 165 -10.42 16.21 2.59
CA ARG A 165 -9.84 15.06 1.93
C ARG A 165 -8.93 14.31 2.89
N THR A 166 -8.88 12.99 2.78
CA THR A 166 -7.94 12.17 3.55
C THR A 166 -6.53 12.31 2.99
N VAL A 167 -5.59 12.68 3.84
CA VAL A 167 -4.16 12.79 3.54
C VAL A 167 -3.39 11.77 4.36
N VAL A 168 -2.62 10.93 3.67
CA VAL A 168 -1.72 9.95 4.29
C VAL A 168 -0.29 10.36 3.99
N GLU A 169 0.52 10.47 5.03
CA GLU A 169 1.97 10.67 4.90
C GLU A 169 2.68 9.45 5.50
N ILE A 170 3.62 8.90 4.74
CA ILE A 170 4.44 7.76 5.16
C ILE A 170 5.89 8.15 4.90
N GLY A 171 6.72 8.13 5.92
CA GLY A 171 8.11 8.52 5.79
C GLY A 171 9.05 7.61 6.56
N ASP A 172 10.32 7.63 6.17
CA ASP A 172 11.43 7.01 6.89
C ASP A 172 12.39 8.08 7.45
N ASP A 173 13.21 7.70 8.42
CA ASP A 173 14.24 8.52 9.07
C ASP A 173 15.62 8.30 8.44
N GLY A 174 15.69 7.90 7.17
CA GLY A 174 16.90 7.53 6.48
C GLY A 174 17.72 8.70 5.93
N VAL A 175 18.68 8.36 5.08
CA VAL A 175 19.57 9.33 4.41
C VAL A 175 18.93 10.07 3.24
N GLY A 176 17.67 9.74 2.91
CA GLY A 176 16.95 10.32 1.78
C GLY A 176 17.38 9.80 0.40
N LEU A 177 16.86 10.45 -0.63
CA LEU A 177 17.16 10.15 -2.02
C LEU A 177 18.44 10.90 -2.47
N PRO A 178 19.20 10.41 -3.48
CA PRO A 178 20.35 11.10 -4.04
C PRO A 178 20.00 12.51 -4.54
N GLU A 179 20.93 13.47 -4.44
CA GLU A 179 20.72 14.89 -4.81
C GLU A 179 20.16 15.12 -6.23
N ASN A 180 20.52 14.26 -7.19
CA ASN A 180 20.09 14.39 -8.59
C ASN A 180 18.93 13.42 -8.93
N PHE A 181 18.27 12.85 -7.94
CA PHE A 181 17.20 11.90 -8.14
C PHE A 181 15.87 12.63 -8.38
N ASP A 182 15.26 12.41 -9.56
CA ASP A 182 13.92 12.92 -9.87
C ASP A 182 12.87 11.85 -9.51
N PRO A 183 12.14 12.00 -8.37
CA PRO A 183 11.17 11.00 -7.95
C PRO A 183 10.01 10.80 -8.95
N SER A 184 9.83 11.67 -9.93
CA SER A 184 8.80 11.54 -10.97
C SER A 184 9.23 10.62 -12.12
N LYS A 185 10.52 10.48 -12.37
CA LYS A 185 11.08 9.75 -13.51
C LYS A 185 11.97 8.60 -13.09
N ASP A 186 12.80 8.84 -12.07
CA ASP A 186 13.79 7.89 -11.61
C ASP A 186 13.16 6.85 -10.66
N GLY A 187 13.97 5.87 -10.31
CA GLY A 187 13.62 4.85 -9.33
C GLY A 187 13.42 3.47 -9.90
N GLY A 188 13.64 2.51 -9.04
CA GLY A 188 13.48 1.09 -9.31
C GLY A 188 12.00 0.66 -9.41
N THR A 189 11.80 -0.65 -9.41
CA THR A 189 10.48 -1.28 -9.53
C THR A 189 9.52 -0.83 -8.42
N GLY A 190 9.99 -0.66 -7.17
CA GLY A 190 9.17 -0.26 -6.04
C GLY A 190 8.56 1.13 -6.22
N LEU A 191 9.39 2.13 -6.58
CA LEU A 191 8.89 3.50 -6.75
C LEU A 191 7.95 3.63 -7.96
N ARG A 192 8.22 2.91 -9.05
CA ARG A 192 7.27 2.83 -10.17
C ARG A 192 5.95 2.21 -9.76
N LEU A 193 5.97 1.16 -8.94
CA LEU A 193 4.77 0.55 -8.40
C LEU A 193 3.97 1.51 -7.52
N ILE A 194 4.64 2.25 -6.63
CA ILE A 194 3.98 3.27 -5.79
C ILE A 194 3.23 4.29 -6.66
N ARG A 195 3.88 4.80 -7.73
CA ARG A 195 3.24 5.74 -8.66
C ARG A 195 2.04 5.12 -9.38
N GLN A 196 2.16 3.88 -9.85
CA GLN A 196 1.07 3.17 -10.51
C GLN A 196 -0.11 2.95 -9.56
N LEU A 197 0.15 2.48 -8.34
CA LEU A 197 -0.87 2.27 -7.33
C LEU A 197 -1.58 3.57 -6.95
N ALA A 198 -0.85 4.67 -6.72
CA ALA A 198 -1.46 5.96 -6.44
C ALA A 198 -2.38 6.42 -7.59
N ALA A 199 -1.98 6.20 -8.84
CA ALA A 199 -2.78 6.53 -10.01
C ALA A 199 -4.07 5.69 -10.11
N THR A 200 -4.08 4.42 -9.69
CA THR A 200 -5.31 3.57 -9.74
C THR A 200 -6.42 4.10 -8.85
N ILE A 201 -6.09 4.78 -7.75
CA ILE A 201 -7.05 5.38 -6.81
C ILE A 201 -7.17 6.90 -6.99
N ALA A 202 -6.67 7.44 -8.11
CA ALA A 202 -6.65 8.87 -8.41
C ALA A 202 -6.06 9.74 -7.26
N ALA A 203 -5.13 9.18 -6.48
CA ALA A 203 -4.46 9.91 -5.40
C ALA A 203 -3.38 10.86 -5.97
N ASP A 204 -3.33 12.09 -5.45
CA ASP A 204 -2.19 12.98 -5.68
C ASP A 204 -1.01 12.50 -4.81
N LEU A 205 0.08 12.09 -5.47
CA LEU A 205 1.29 11.59 -4.84
C LEU A 205 2.39 12.63 -4.91
N GLN A 206 2.87 13.08 -3.76
CA GLN A 206 4.03 13.93 -3.60
C GLN A 206 5.13 13.16 -2.87
N ILE A 207 6.38 13.31 -3.31
CA ILE A 207 7.55 12.67 -2.70
C ILE A 207 8.52 13.77 -2.34
N GLU A 208 8.80 13.90 -1.05
CA GLU A 208 9.76 14.84 -0.49
C GLU A 208 10.91 14.05 0.11
N SER A 209 12.13 14.55 -0.05
CA SER A 209 13.30 13.88 0.50
C SER A 209 14.39 14.90 0.84
N ASP A 210 15.01 14.71 1.99
CA ASP A 210 16.16 15.46 2.46
C ASP A 210 17.14 14.54 3.23
N SER A 211 18.10 15.12 3.90
CA SER A 211 19.08 14.35 4.71
C SER A 211 18.49 13.68 5.96
N LEU A 212 17.22 13.89 6.25
CA LEU A 212 16.50 13.33 7.40
C LEU A 212 15.51 12.23 6.98
N GLY A 213 15.47 11.87 5.68
CA GLY A 213 14.67 10.77 5.20
C GLY A 213 13.86 11.07 3.95
N THR A 214 12.98 10.13 3.62
CA THR A 214 12.06 10.26 2.48
C THR A 214 10.61 10.21 2.97
N ARG A 215 9.77 11.11 2.46
CA ARG A 215 8.36 11.20 2.80
C ARG A 215 7.50 11.07 1.54
N PHE A 216 6.51 10.21 1.60
CA PHE A 216 5.48 10.02 0.59
C PHE A 216 4.17 10.57 1.13
N LYS A 217 3.59 11.54 0.44
CA LYS A 217 2.30 12.14 0.78
C LYS A 217 1.28 11.80 -0.28
N LEU A 218 0.21 11.16 0.12
CA LEU A 218 -0.94 10.76 -0.69
C LEU A 218 -2.15 11.60 -0.27
N THR A 219 -2.72 12.36 -1.20
CA THR A 219 -4.01 13.03 -0.99
C THR A 219 -5.07 12.25 -1.76
N LEU A 220 -5.99 11.64 -1.04
CA LEU A 220 -7.04 10.81 -1.63
C LEU A 220 -8.19 11.69 -2.13
N PRO A 221 -8.84 11.35 -3.26
CA PRO A 221 -10.07 12.03 -3.66
C PRO A 221 -11.14 11.85 -2.57
N ALA A 222 -12.02 12.84 -2.43
CA ALA A 222 -13.20 12.70 -1.59
C ALA A 222 -14.07 11.56 -2.12
N GLU A 223 -14.71 10.82 -1.21
CA GLU A 223 -15.76 9.87 -1.60
C GLU A 223 -17.03 10.68 -1.93
N ASP A 224 -17.62 10.39 -3.09
CA ASP A 224 -18.93 10.94 -3.51
C ASP A 224 -20.09 10.30 -2.74
#